data_0e39b9dcba79f60240b65e46d345cdd8
#
_entry.id   0e39b9dcba79f60240b65e46d345cdd8
#
_cell.length_a   1.000
_cell.length_b   1.000
_cell.length_c   1.000
_cell.angle_alpha   90.00
_cell.angle_beta   90.00
_cell.angle_gamma   90.00
#
_symmetry.space_group_name_H-M   'P 1'
#
loop_
_entity.id
_entity.type
_entity.pdbx_description
1 polymer ?
#
loop_
_entity_poly.entity_id
_entity_poly.type
_entity_poly.pdbx_seq_one_letter_code
_entity_poly.pdbx_strand_id
1 'polypeptide(L)'
;HSFNRNFSKRADGNPNTHAFVGSPEMVAAIAISGRLDFDPTRDKLMNEDGEEVMLDEPQGIELPTKGFAVEDAGYIAPKEDGSSVEVKVAEDSERLQLLTPFEPWDGKNLTGAKLLIKAWGKCTTDHISMAGPWLRYRGHLDNISNNCLIGAVNAYNKKTNFVKNQLTGEYDGVPAVQREYKKEGVPTVVVGDHNYGEGSSREHAAMEPRHLGVKVVLVKSFARIHETNLKKQGMLALTFVNENDYDLIQEDDTFNFVDLEEFAPDKKITIEVVHADGSKDTIKAEHTYNEPQIEWYKHGSALNLIKKQNGAA
;
A
#
# COMPACT_ATOMS: atom_id res chain seq x y z
N HIS A 1 -10.19 -1.32 -25.51
CA HIS A 1 -11.21 -1.92 -24.66
C HIS A 1 -11.71 -0.94 -23.59
N SER A 2 -12.89 -1.17 -23.04
CA SER A 2 -13.54 -0.28 -22.06
C SER A 2 -13.73 -0.87 -20.67
N PHE A 3 -13.17 -2.04 -20.37
CA PHE A 3 -13.52 -2.81 -19.16
C PHE A 3 -12.34 -3.30 -18.33
N ASN A 4 -11.09 -2.99 -18.69
CA ASN A 4 -9.92 -3.52 -17.99
C ASN A 4 -8.79 -2.49 -17.93
N ARG A 5 -7.72 -2.80 -17.19
CA ARG A 5 -6.50 -1.99 -17.16
C ARG A 5 -5.57 -2.34 -18.32
N ASN A 6 -4.72 -1.39 -18.72
CA ASN A 6 -3.89 -1.48 -19.92
C ASN A 6 -2.39 -1.75 -19.64
N PHE A 7 -2.06 -2.43 -18.56
CA PHE A 7 -0.66 -2.77 -18.31
C PHE A 7 -0.18 -3.94 -19.19
N SER A 8 1.12 -3.99 -19.42
CA SER A 8 1.77 -4.99 -20.26
C SER A 8 1.34 -6.42 -19.93
N LYS A 9 1.16 -7.25 -20.95
CA LYS A 9 0.72 -8.67 -20.87
C LYS A 9 -0.71 -8.89 -20.38
N ARG A 10 -1.51 -7.85 -20.16
CA ARG A 10 -2.85 -8.00 -19.56
C ARG A 10 -3.84 -8.70 -20.46
N ALA A 11 -3.75 -8.49 -21.77
CA ALA A 11 -4.73 -8.99 -22.74
C ALA A 11 -4.47 -10.46 -23.10
N ASP A 12 -3.26 -10.81 -23.56
CA ASP A 12 -2.90 -12.09 -24.16
C ASP A 12 -1.58 -12.68 -23.64
N GLY A 13 -0.96 -12.04 -22.63
CA GLY A 13 0.33 -12.47 -22.09
C GLY A 13 1.55 -12.02 -22.91
N ASN A 14 1.37 -11.43 -24.10
CA ASN A 14 2.44 -10.95 -24.95
C ASN A 14 2.82 -9.49 -24.56
N PRO A 15 4.08 -9.18 -24.23
CA PRO A 15 4.50 -7.82 -23.87
C PRO A 15 4.44 -6.84 -25.04
N ASN A 16 4.41 -7.33 -26.29
CA ASN A 16 4.34 -6.50 -27.50
C ASN A 16 2.90 -6.17 -27.92
N THR A 17 1.91 -6.76 -27.26
CA THR A 17 0.50 -6.40 -27.46
C THR A 17 0.16 -5.19 -26.60
N HIS A 18 0.00 -4.06 -27.26
CA HIS A 18 -0.40 -2.82 -26.59
C HIS A 18 -1.91 -2.76 -26.42
N ALA A 19 -2.37 -2.51 -25.18
CA ALA A 19 -3.77 -2.34 -24.85
C ALA A 19 -4.06 -0.87 -24.50
N PHE A 20 -5.15 -0.34 -25.05
CA PHE A 20 -5.62 1.03 -24.80
C PHE A 20 -6.97 0.96 -24.12
N VAL A 21 -7.23 1.87 -23.18
CA VAL A 21 -8.51 2.00 -22.49
C VAL A 21 -9.24 3.22 -23.01
N GLY A 22 -10.47 3.05 -23.45
CA GLY A 22 -11.36 4.10 -23.89
C GLY A 22 -12.77 3.91 -23.34
N SER A 23 -13.66 4.87 -23.59
CA SER A 23 -15.07 4.69 -23.26
C SER A 23 -15.69 3.57 -24.12
N PRO A 24 -16.81 2.95 -23.69
CA PRO A 24 -17.52 1.95 -24.50
C PRO A 24 -17.86 2.48 -25.90
N GLU A 25 -18.32 3.73 -25.99
CA GLU A 25 -18.73 4.40 -27.23
C GLU A 25 -17.54 4.55 -28.18
N MET A 26 -16.40 5.01 -27.66
CA MET A 26 -15.17 5.15 -28.45
C MET A 26 -14.69 3.79 -28.97
N VAL A 27 -14.73 2.75 -28.13
CA VAL A 27 -14.36 1.39 -28.55
C VAL A 27 -15.30 0.87 -29.62
N ALA A 28 -16.60 1.11 -29.50
CA ALA A 28 -17.60 0.73 -30.52
C ALA A 28 -17.36 1.48 -31.85
N ALA A 29 -17.12 2.78 -31.80
CA ALA A 29 -16.86 3.60 -33.00
C ALA A 29 -15.61 3.13 -33.74
N ILE A 30 -14.51 2.86 -33.02
CA ILE A 30 -13.27 2.30 -33.59
C ILE A 30 -13.49 0.92 -34.18
N ALA A 31 -14.31 0.07 -33.53
CA ALA A 31 -14.62 -1.26 -34.05
C ALA A 31 -15.45 -1.22 -35.33
N ILE A 32 -16.42 -0.31 -35.42
CA ILE A 32 -17.25 -0.11 -36.61
C ILE A 32 -16.40 0.44 -37.78
N SER A 33 -15.52 1.40 -37.51
CA SER A 33 -14.67 2.00 -38.52
C SER A 33 -13.55 1.08 -39.02
N GLY A 34 -13.12 0.11 -38.20
CA GLY A 34 -11.95 -0.73 -38.43
C GLY A 34 -10.61 0.03 -38.39
N ARG A 35 -10.57 1.27 -37.87
CA ARG A 35 -9.41 2.15 -37.83
C ARG A 35 -9.15 2.63 -36.41
N LEU A 36 -7.88 2.51 -35.95
CA LEU A 36 -7.48 2.99 -34.62
C LEU A 36 -7.35 4.52 -34.52
N ASP A 37 -7.22 5.21 -35.64
CA ASP A 37 -7.11 6.65 -35.74
C ASP A 37 -8.44 7.34 -36.03
N PHE A 38 -9.56 6.62 -35.96
CA PHE A 38 -10.92 7.14 -36.19
C PHE A 38 -11.36 8.03 -35.01
N ASP A 39 -11.70 9.27 -35.35
CA ASP A 39 -12.28 10.25 -34.41
C ASP A 39 -13.80 10.39 -34.68
N PRO A 40 -14.68 9.76 -33.86
CA PRO A 40 -16.12 9.79 -34.08
C PRO A 40 -16.73 11.19 -33.97
N THR A 41 -16.01 12.18 -33.47
CA THR A 41 -16.47 13.58 -33.39
C THR A 41 -16.21 14.37 -34.67
N ARG A 42 -15.46 13.80 -35.62
CA ARG A 42 -15.02 14.49 -36.86
C ARG A 42 -15.13 13.63 -38.09
N ASP A 43 -14.83 12.34 -37.96
CA ASP A 43 -14.75 11.42 -39.08
C ASP A 43 -16.13 10.88 -39.44
N LYS A 44 -16.36 10.65 -40.72
CA LYS A 44 -17.59 10.03 -41.24
C LYS A 44 -17.36 8.60 -41.65
N LEU A 45 -18.41 7.83 -41.65
CA LEU A 45 -18.47 6.44 -42.11
C LEU A 45 -19.38 6.40 -43.37
N MET A 46 -19.15 5.39 -44.21
CA MET A 46 -20.08 5.09 -45.31
C MET A 46 -21.14 4.10 -44.81
N ASN A 47 -22.42 4.45 -45.00
CA ASN A 47 -23.51 3.53 -44.73
C ASN A 47 -23.73 2.53 -45.90
N GLU A 48 -24.68 1.63 -45.74
CA GLU A 48 -24.99 0.63 -46.79
C GLU A 48 -25.52 1.24 -48.07
N ASP A 49 -26.09 2.44 -48.04
CA ASP A 49 -26.61 3.19 -49.19
C ASP A 49 -25.52 3.98 -49.91
N GLY A 50 -24.27 3.96 -49.40
CA GLY A 50 -23.13 4.67 -49.96
C GLY A 50 -23.09 6.16 -49.56
N GLU A 51 -23.79 6.57 -48.53
CA GLU A 51 -23.81 7.92 -48.04
C GLU A 51 -22.82 8.08 -46.86
N GLU A 52 -22.19 9.25 -46.79
CA GLU A 52 -21.35 9.63 -45.65
C GLU A 52 -22.21 10.03 -44.45
N VAL A 53 -22.05 9.32 -43.36
CA VAL A 53 -22.77 9.55 -42.07
C VAL A 53 -21.83 9.76 -40.93
N MET A 54 -22.16 10.61 -39.99
CA MET A 54 -21.52 10.68 -38.67
C MET A 54 -22.26 9.80 -37.69
N LEU A 55 -21.51 9.23 -36.74
CA LEU A 55 -22.12 8.56 -35.60
C LEU A 55 -22.78 9.58 -34.68
N ASP A 56 -23.96 9.28 -34.20
CA ASP A 56 -24.64 10.15 -33.23
C ASP A 56 -23.87 10.21 -31.92
N GLU A 57 -23.82 11.40 -31.30
CA GLU A 57 -23.22 11.57 -29.99
C GLU A 57 -24.04 10.81 -28.94
N PRO A 58 -23.39 9.95 -28.12
CA PRO A 58 -24.10 9.16 -27.13
C PRO A 58 -24.73 10.06 -26.06
N GLN A 59 -25.99 9.80 -25.75
CA GLN A 59 -26.71 10.49 -24.68
C GLN A 59 -26.51 9.74 -23.36
N GLY A 60 -25.81 10.36 -22.41
CA GLY A 60 -25.65 9.82 -21.06
C GLY A 60 -26.96 9.84 -20.30
N ILE A 61 -27.26 8.77 -19.57
CA ILE A 61 -28.38 8.70 -18.63
C ILE A 61 -27.78 8.71 -17.23
N GLU A 62 -27.94 9.80 -16.48
CA GLU A 62 -27.41 9.93 -15.12
C GLU A 62 -28.18 9.04 -14.12
N LEU A 63 -29.48 8.93 -14.33
CA LEU A 63 -30.38 8.12 -13.49
C LEU A 63 -31.37 7.33 -14.38
N PRO A 64 -31.85 6.17 -13.94
CA PRO A 64 -32.93 5.47 -14.63
C PRO A 64 -34.12 6.41 -14.78
N THR A 65 -34.64 6.58 -16.01
CA THR A 65 -35.75 7.51 -16.32
C THR A 65 -37.03 7.25 -15.53
N LYS A 66 -37.20 6.02 -15.01
CA LYS A 66 -38.34 5.60 -14.15
C LYS A 66 -37.97 5.59 -12.67
N GLY A 67 -36.83 6.15 -12.28
CA GLY A 67 -36.27 6.00 -10.93
C GLY A 67 -35.73 4.59 -10.67
N PHE A 68 -35.20 4.39 -9.50
CA PHE A 68 -34.82 3.04 -9.06
C PHE A 68 -36.07 2.31 -8.61
N ALA A 69 -36.32 1.12 -9.12
CA ALA A 69 -37.33 0.22 -8.56
C ALA A 69 -36.83 -0.29 -7.21
N VAL A 70 -37.18 0.41 -6.16
CA VAL A 70 -36.81 0.04 -4.79
C VAL A 70 -37.88 -0.87 -4.24
N GLU A 71 -37.85 -2.15 -4.60
CA GLU A 71 -38.32 -3.16 -3.68
C GLU A 71 -37.15 -3.52 -2.78
N ASP A 72 -37.12 -2.93 -1.60
CA ASP A 72 -36.03 -3.06 -0.62
C ASP A 72 -36.10 -4.40 0.14
N ALA A 73 -36.31 -5.50 -0.62
CA ALA A 73 -36.40 -6.86 -0.07
C ALA A 73 -35.07 -7.38 0.51
N GLY A 74 -33.99 -6.64 0.36
CA GLY A 74 -32.63 -7.05 0.80
C GLY A 74 -31.97 -6.16 1.86
N TYR A 75 -32.53 -5.01 2.18
CA TYR A 75 -31.98 -4.13 3.19
C TYR A 75 -32.35 -4.59 4.60
N ILE A 76 -31.35 -4.95 5.40
CA ILE A 76 -31.48 -5.22 6.83
C ILE A 76 -30.94 -4.00 7.57
N ALA A 77 -31.85 -3.20 8.14
CA ALA A 77 -31.47 -2.04 8.92
C ALA A 77 -30.65 -2.45 10.16
N PRO A 78 -29.57 -1.71 10.51
CA PRO A 78 -28.93 -1.90 11.79
C PRO A 78 -29.91 -1.58 12.93
N LYS A 79 -29.65 -2.14 14.11
CA LYS A 79 -30.41 -1.75 15.30
C LYS A 79 -30.16 -0.26 15.57
N GLU A 80 -31.20 0.49 16.00
CA GLU A 80 -31.09 1.90 16.39
C GLU A 80 -30.09 2.09 17.55
N ASP A 81 -30.13 1.18 18.53
CA ASP A 81 -29.13 1.08 19.59
C ASP A 81 -28.32 -0.19 19.46
N GLY A 82 -27.07 -0.05 19.06
CA GLY A 82 -26.09 -1.13 18.94
C GLY A 82 -25.21 -1.33 20.18
N SER A 83 -25.39 -0.55 21.24
CA SER A 83 -24.52 -0.57 22.44
C SER A 83 -24.47 -1.94 23.14
N SER A 84 -25.54 -2.73 23.02
CA SER A 84 -25.63 -4.09 23.57
C SER A 84 -25.07 -5.20 22.64
N VAL A 85 -24.60 -4.83 21.44
CA VAL A 85 -24.07 -5.80 20.48
C VAL A 85 -22.61 -6.10 20.81
N GLU A 86 -22.33 -7.32 21.23
CA GLU A 86 -21.00 -7.82 21.47
C GLU A 86 -20.50 -8.61 20.25
N VAL A 87 -19.34 -8.25 19.73
CA VAL A 87 -18.66 -9.02 18.69
C VAL A 87 -17.86 -10.14 19.34
N LYS A 88 -18.25 -11.38 19.10
CA LYS A 88 -17.58 -12.57 19.64
C LYS A 88 -16.83 -13.29 18.55
N VAL A 89 -15.56 -13.56 18.80
CA VAL A 89 -14.69 -14.38 17.97
C VAL A 89 -14.26 -15.58 18.81
N ALA A 90 -14.33 -16.80 18.27
CA ALA A 90 -13.85 -18.00 18.96
C ALA A 90 -12.35 -17.86 19.26
N GLU A 91 -11.93 -18.29 20.43
CA GLU A 91 -10.52 -18.16 20.86
C GLU A 91 -9.54 -18.94 19.96
N ASP A 92 -9.99 -20.04 19.40
CA ASP A 92 -9.24 -20.89 18.46
C ASP A 92 -9.45 -20.52 16.98
N SER A 93 -10.08 -19.38 16.69
CA SER A 93 -10.31 -18.95 15.31
C SER A 93 -9.00 -18.64 14.60
N GLU A 94 -8.72 -19.35 13.51
CA GLU A 94 -7.60 -19.06 12.61
C GLU A 94 -7.93 -17.95 11.59
N ARG A 95 -9.21 -17.67 11.37
CA ARG A 95 -9.68 -16.77 10.30
C ARG A 95 -10.12 -15.39 10.75
N LEU A 96 -10.49 -15.25 12.02
CA LEU A 96 -10.97 -14.00 12.60
C LEU A 96 -10.17 -13.68 13.86
N GLN A 97 -9.92 -12.40 14.07
CA GLN A 97 -9.25 -11.87 15.26
C GLN A 97 -9.87 -10.52 15.62
N LEU A 98 -10.12 -10.29 16.90
CA LEU A 98 -10.39 -8.94 17.39
C LEU A 98 -9.09 -8.14 17.36
N LEU A 99 -9.10 -7.01 16.65
CA LEU A 99 -7.92 -6.18 16.51
C LEU A 99 -7.76 -5.27 17.72
N THR A 100 -6.55 -5.24 18.26
CA THR A 100 -6.12 -4.21 19.22
C THR A 100 -5.71 -2.97 18.41
N PRO A 101 -6.20 -1.77 18.78
CA PRO A 101 -5.75 -0.54 18.15
C PRO A 101 -4.22 -0.39 18.20
N PHE A 102 -3.62 0.15 17.16
CA PHE A 102 -2.19 0.42 17.16
C PHE A 102 -1.85 1.53 18.15
N GLU A 103 -0.69 1.38 18.82
CA GLU A 103 -0.21 2.37 19.77
C GLU A 103 0.05 3.73 19.09
N PRO A 104 -0.36 4.85 19.74
CA PRO A 104 -0.01 6.19 19.29
C PRO A 104 1.49 6.42 19.27
N TRP A 105 1.94 7.43 18.54
CA TRP A 105 3.30 7.92 18.63
C TRP A 105 3.52 8.56 20.02
N ASP A 106 4.66 8.32 20.61
CA ASP A 106 5.04 8.80 21.93
C ASP A 106 5.55 10.27 21.95
N GLY A 107 5.57 10.92 20.77
CA GLY A 107 6.04 12.29 20.60
C GLY A 107 7.56 12.44 20.57
N LYS A 108 8.33 11.35 20.51
CA LYS A 108 9.80 11.37 20.58
C LYS A 108 10.43 11.01 19.23
N ASN A 109 11.70 11.36 19.13
CA ASN A 109 12.57 10.86 18.07
C ASN A 109 12.63 9.32 18.09
N LEU A 110 12.71 8.72 16.92
CA LEU A 110 12.88 7.28 16.80
C LEU A 110 14.38 6.96 16.71
N THR A 111 14.90 6.22 17.69
CA THR A 111 16.30 5.86 17.76
C THR A 111 16.51 4.35 17.83
N GLY A 112 17.67 3.89 17.37
CA GLY A 112 18.03 2.48 17.45
C GLY A 112 17.25 1.53 16.56
N ALA A 113 16.56 2.04 15.55
CA ALA A 113 15.79 1.21 14.63
C ALA A 113 16.71 0.37 13.74
N LYS A 114 16.47 -0.94 13.70
CA LYS A 114 17.27 -1.89 12.91
C LYS A 114 16.74 -2.04 11.49
N LEU A 115 17.64 -2.27 10.53
CA LEU A 115 17.24 -2.66 9.18
C LEU A 115 16.60 -4.06 9.22
N LEU A 116 15.34 -4.17 8.83
CA LEU A 116 14.69 -5.48 8.65
C LEU A 116 15.07 -6.08 7.30
N ILE A 117 14.90 -5.31 6.25
CA ILE A 117 15.23 -5.69 4.88
C ILE A 117 15.51 -4.45 4.02
N LYS A 118 16.49 -4.54 3.15
CA LYS A 118 16.68 -3.65 2.00
C LYS A 118 16.18 -4.39 0.76
N ALA A 119 14.96 -4.05 0.33
CA ALA A 119 14.35 -4.67 -0.84
C ALA A 119 15.02 -4.18 -2.12
N TRP A 120 15.47 -5.13 -2.95
CA TRP A 120 16.14 -4.86 -4.22
C TRP A 120 15.17 -4.87 -5.38
N GLY A 121 15.20 -3.79 -6.17
CA GLY A 121 14.39 -3.65 -7.38
C GLY A 121 12.88 -3.64 -7.08
N LYS A 122 12.10 -4.23 -7.95
CA LYS A 122 10.63 -4.19 -7.88
C LYS A 122 10.08 -4.91 -6.65
N CYS A 123 9.43 -4.16 -5.75
CA CYS A 123 8.72 -4.71 -4.60
C CYS A 123 7.22 -4.34 -4.69
N THR A 124 6.40 -5.29 -5.12
CA THR A 124 4.96 -5.11 -5.31
C THR A 124 4.20 -5.43 -4.03
N THR A 125 2.90 -5.07 -3.98
CA THR A 125 2.02 -5.51 -2.88
C THR A 125 1.90 -7.03 -2.77
N ASP A 126 2.13 -7.79 -3.87
CA ASP A 126 2.22 -9.26 -3.83
C ASP A 126 3.51 -9.75 -3.16
N HIS A 127 4.58 -8.97 -3.20
CA HIS A 127 5.82 -9.30 -2.49
C HIS A 127 5.73 -8.97 -0.99
N ILE A 128 4.88 -8.00 -0.61
CA ILE A 128 4.70 -7.55 0.77
C ILE A 128 3.62 -8.36 1.48
N SER A 129 2.48 -8.59 0.84
CA SER A 129 1.33 -9.33 1.37
C SER A 129 0.69 -10.12 0.23
N MET A 130 1.07 -11.38 0.06
CA MET A 130 0.59 -12.22 -1.02
C MET A 130 -0.92 -12.48 -0.94
N ALA A 131 -1.53 -12.61 -2.11
CA ALA A 131 -2.90 -13.13 -2.28
C ALA A 131 -2.93 -14.67 -2.26
N GLY A 132 -3.92 -15.25 -2.90
CA GLY A 132 -4.08 -16.70 -3.02
C GLY A 132 -4.47 -17.34 -1.68
N PRO A 133 -3.80 -18.43 -1.25
CA PRO A 133 -4.16 -19.17 -0.03
C PRO A 133 -4.15 -18.30 1.25
N TRP A 134 -3.37 -17.23 1.29
CA TRP A 134 -3.28 -16.32 2.42
C TRP A 134 -4.56 -15.52 2.66
N LEU A 135 -5.39 -15.34 1.62
CA LEU A 135 -6.63 -14.57 1.72
C LEU A 135 -7.65 -15.18 2.69
N ARG A 136 -7.51 -16.45 3.05
CA ARG A 136 -8.33 -17.08 4.10
C ARG A 136 -8.13 -16.44 5.48
N TYR A 137 -6.99 -15.79 5.70
CA TYR A 137 -6.62 -15.14 6.96
C TYR A 137 -6.90 -13.63 6.98
N ARG A 138 -7.59 -13.07 5.98
CA ARG A 138 -7.82 -11.62 5.91
C ARG A 138 -8.47 -11.00 7.15
N GLY A 139 -9.26 -11.77 7.89
CA GLY A 139 -9.88 -11.36 9.14
C GLY A 139 -9.03 -11.63 10.38
N HIS A 140 -7.81 -12.18 10.22
CA HIS A 140 -6.91 -12.51 11.30
C HIS A 140 -5.51 -11.91 11.04
N LEU A 141 -5.29 -10.72 11.55
CA LEU A 141 -4.09 -9.93 11.21
C LEU A 141 -2.79 -10.63 11.62
N ASP A 142 -2.76 -11.29 12.77
CA ASP A 142 -1.55 -12.00 13.20
C ASP A 142 -1.20 -13.17 12.28
N ASN A 143 -2.19 -13.97 11.88
CA ASN A 143 -1.97 -15.12 10.99
C ASN A 143 -1.57 -14.69 9.58
N ILE A 144 -2.24 -13.67 9.01
CA ILE A 144 -1.87 -13.18 7.66
C ILE A 144 -0.48 -12.55 7.66
N SER A 145 -0.04 -11.97 8.78
CA SER A 145 1.28 -11.36 8.91
C SER A 145 2.45 -12.36 8.78
N ASN A 146 2.18 -13.67 8.78
CA ASN A 146 3.20 -14.68 8.46
C ASN A 146 3.62 -14.65 6.98
N ASN A 147 2.93 -13.89 6.11
CA ASN A 147 3.35 -13.67 4.74
C ASN A 147 4.04 -12.30 4.51
N CYS A 148 4.24 -11.52 5.57
CA CYS A 148 4.80 -10.18 5.47
C CYS A 148 6.19 -10.18 4.82
N LEU A 149 6.32 -9.52 3.65
CA LEU A 149 7.57 -9.35 2.90
C LEU A 149 8.25 -10.65 2.43
N ILE A 150 7.58 -11.80 2.47
CA ILE A 150 8.18 -13.07 2.05
C ILE A 150 8.52 -13.14 0.56
N GLY A 151 7.93 -12.28 -0.26
CA GLY A 151 8.23 -12.15 -1.68
C GLY A 151 9.26 -11.07 -2.02
N ALA A 152 9.65 -10.24 -1.06
CA ALA A 152 10.65 -9.20 -1.27
C ALA A 152 12.04 -9.81 -1.40
N VAL A 153 12.82 -9.34 -2.40
CA VAL A 153 14.19 -9.80 -2.62
C VAL A 153 15.14 -8.98 -1.77
N ASN A 154 15.90 -9.63 -0.90
CA ASN A 154 16.93 -8.97 -0.09
C ASN A 154 18.11 -8.50 -0.97
N ALA A 155 18.48 -7.22 -0.88
CA ALA A 155 19.53 -6.61 -1.69
C ALA A 155 20.91 -7.23 -1.45
N TYR A 156 21.18 -7.78 -0.29
CA TYR A 156 22.51 -8.27 0.08
C TYR A 156 22.76 -9.70 -0.39
N ASN A 157 21.80 -10.59 -0.23
CA ASN A 157 21.96 -12.00 -0.58
C ASN A 157 21.14 -12.45 -1.80
N LYS A 158 20.32 -11.56 -2.38
CA LYS A 158 19.44 -11.81 -3.53
C LYS A 158 18.41 -12.94 -3.34
N LYS A 159 18.10 -13.28 -2.08
CA LYS A 159 17.10 -14.28 -1.74
C LYS A 159 15.80 -13.61 -1.31
N THR A 160 14.69 -14.32 -1.45
CA THR A 160 13.40 -13.97 -0.88
C THR A 160 13.24 -14.62 0.49
N ASN A 161 12.45 -13.99 1.37
CA ASN A 161 12.16 -14.50 2.72
C ASN A 161 13.42 -14.97 3.49
N PHE A 162 14.51 -14.22 3.41
CA PHE A 162 15.77 -14.57 4.04
C PHE A 162 16.55 -13.31 4.40
N VAL A 163 16.48 -12.92 5.68
CA VAL A 163 17.07 -11.69 6.22
C VAL A 163 17.88 -11.99 7.48
N LYS A 164 18.84 -11.13 7.78
CA LYS A 164 19.67 -11.24 8.96
C LYS A 164 18.94 -10.69 10.19
N ASN A 165 18.93 -11.46 11.26
CA ASN A 165 18.59 -10.96 12.58
C ASN A 165 19.85 -10.33 13.20
N GLN A 166 19.88 -9.00 13.31
CA GLN A 166 21.05 -8.31 13.87
C GLN A 166 21.26 -8.55 15.37
N LEU A 167 20.28 -9.13 16.10
CA LEU A 167 20.43 -9.48 17.51
C LEU A 167 21.19 -10.79 17.70
N THR A 168 21.03 -11.74 16.79
CA THR A 168 21.65 -13.06 16.87
C THR A 168 22.75 -13.29 15.84
N GLY A 169 22.76 -12.52 14.75
CA GLY A 169 23.63 -12.72 13.60
C GLY A 169 23.14 -13.80 12.62
N GLU A 170 22.07 -14.52 12.95
CA GLU A 170 21.53 -15.60 12.13
C GLU A 170 20.56 -15.08 11.06
N TYR A 171 20.35 -15.89 10.01
CA TYR A 171 19.41 -15.60 8.93
C TYR A 171 18.16 -16.47 9.05
N ASP A 172 16.98 -15.84 8.88
CA ASP A 172 15.69 -16.56 8.90
C ASP A 172 14.67 -15.81 8.01
N GLY A 173 13.43 -16.33 7.95
CA GLY A 173 12.32 -15.72 7.26
C GLY A 173 11.96 -14.33 7.82
N VAL A 174 11.58 -13.41 6.92
CA VAL A 174 11.29 -12.02 7.31
C VAL A 174 10.27 -11.90 8.46
N PRO A 175 9.11 -12.61 8.43
CA PRO A 175 8.16 -12.53 9.54
C PRO A 175 8.72 -13.08 10.86
N ALA A 176 9.53 -14.14 10.80
CA ALA A 176 10.14 -14.74 12.00
C ALA A 176 11.11 -13.76 12.67
N VAL A 177 12.05 -13.21 11.90
CA VAL A 177 13.00 -12.20 12.38
C VAL A 177 12.27 -10.98 12.94
N GLN A 178 11.24 -10.49 12.24
CA GLN A 178 10.49 -9.32 12.69
C GLN A 178 9.69 -9.60 13.98
N ARG A 179 9.17 -10.80 14.18
CA ARG A 179 8.52 -11.19 15.43
C ARG A 179 9.49 -11.20 16.61
N GLU A 180 10.72 -11.61 16.40
CA GLU A 180 11.77 -11.53 17.43
C GLU A 180 12.09 -10.07 17.78
N TYR A 181 12.28 -9.19 16.78
CA TYR A 181 12.47 -7.77 17.04
C TYR A 181 11.29 -7.15 17.80
N LYS A 182 10.05 -7.49 17.43
CA LYS A 182 8.86 -7.04 18.15
C LYS A 182 8.85 -7.49 19.61
N LYS A 183 9.20 -8.77 19.87
CA LYS A 183 9.27 -9.33 21.20
C LYS A 183 10.29 -8.62 22.07
N GLU A 184 11.45 -8.28 21.51
CA GLU A 184 12.52 -7.55 22.19
C GLU A 184 12.30 -6.01 22.20
N GLY A 185 11.17 -5.52 21.68
CA GLY A 185 10.85 -4.09 21.64
C GLY A 185 11.75 -3.26 20.70
N VAL A 186 12.42 -3.91 19.75
CA VAL A 186 13.33 -3.26 18.80
C VAL A 186 12.55 -2.72 17.60
N PRO A 187 12.54 -1.40 17.35
CA PRO A 187 11.92 -0.83 16.17
C PRO A 187 12.70 -1.19 14.91
N THR A 188 12.01 -1.27 13.79
CA THR A 188 12.63 -1.63 12.51
C THR A 188 12.26 -0.71 11.37
N VAL A 189 13.13 -0.71 10.35
CA VAL A 189 13.01 0.03 9.10
C VAL A 189 13.01 -0.96 7.94
N VAL A 190 12.12 -0.76 6.98
CA VAL A 190 12.16 -1.39 5.66
C VAL A 190 12.69 -0.37 4.68
N VAL A 191 13.71 -0.73 3.91
CA VAL A 191 14.27 0.09 2.84
C VAL A 191 13.87 -0.51 1.50
N GLY A 192 13.41 0.31 0.57
CA GLY A 192 12.95 -0.14 -0.76
C GLY A 192 13.49 0.70 -1.91
N ASP A 193 13.34 0.16 -3.10
CA ASP A 193 13.73 0.78 -4.36
C ASP A 193 12.57 1.61 -4.97
N HIS A 194 12.57 1.82 -6.28
CA HIS A 194 11.54 2.58 -6.98
C HIS A 194 10.16 1.90 -6.97
N ASN A 195 9.11 2.73 -6.95
CA ASN A 195 7.70 2.33 -7.07
C ASN A 195 7.30 1.23 -6.07
N TYR A 196 7.80 1.32 -4.84
CA TYR A 196 7.54 0.36 -3.77
C TYR A 196 6.04 0.25 -3.47
N GLY A 197 5.54 -0.98 -3.42
CA GLY A 197 4.13 -1.27 -3.18
C GLY A 197 3.23 -1.14 -4.42
N GLU A 198 3.82 -1.15 -5.63
CA GLU A 198 3.05 -1.22 -6.88
C GLU A 198 2.11 -2.44 -6.88
N GLY A 199 0.96 -2.32 -7.55
CA GLY A 199 0.02 -3.41 -7.74
C GLY A 199 -1.34 -3.16 -7.12
N SER A 200 -1.98 -4.23 -6.62
CA SER A 200 -3.32 -4.13 -6.01
C SER A 200 -3.32 -3.31 -4.73
N SER A 201 -4.42 -2.58 -4.50
CA SER A 201 -4.63 -1.82 -3.25
C SER A 201 -4.87 -2.78 -2.09
N ARG A 202 -3.82 -3.20 -1.41
CA ARG A 202 -3.91 -4.10 -0.27
C ARG A 202 -3.56 -3.37 1.01
N GLU A 203 -4.56 -3.14 1.84
CA GLU A 203 -4.38 -2.57 3.17
C GLU A 203 -3.50 -3.46 4.04
N HIS A 204 -3.61 -4.79 3.90
CA HIS A 204 -2.77 -5.75 4.60
C HIS A 204 -1.27 -5.53 4.34
N ALA A 205 -0.88 -5.10 3.14
CA ALA A 205 0.52 -4.75 2.84
C ALA A 205 1.06 -3.58 3.68
N ALA A 206 0.19 -2.81 4.33
CA ALA A 206 0.56 -1.80 5.31
C ALA A 206 0.27 -2.25 6.74
N MET A 207 -0.83 -2.99 6.97
CA MET A 207 -1.22 -3.46 8.30
C MET A 207 -0.25 -4.51 8.86
N GLU A 208 0.21 -5.44 8.02
CA GLU A 208 1.12 -6.53 8.44
C GLU A 208 2.46 -6.01 8.96
N PRO A 209 3.24 -5.20 8.22
CA PRO A 209 4.47 -4.64 8.75
C PRO A 209 4.21 -3.77 10.00
N ARG A 210 3.12 -2.98 10.02
CA ARG A 210 2.74 -2.21 11.21
C ARG A 210 2.47 -3.11 12.42
N HIS A 211 1.67 -4.17 12.22
CA HIS A 211 1.35 -5.16 13.26
C HIS A 211 2.60 -5.84 13.82
N LEU A 212 3.52 -6.20 12.95
CA LEU A 212 4.77 -6.84 13.33
C LEU A 212 5.78 -5.86 13.97
N GLY A 213 5.55 -4.54 13.94
CA GLY A 213 6.38 -3.56 14.64
C GLY A 213 7.33 -2.75 13.76
N VAL A 214 7.23 -2.86 12.44
CA VAL A 214 7.94 -1.94 11.52
C VAL A 214 7.43 -0.52 11.75
N LYS A 215 8.34 0.43 11.87
CA LYS A 215 8.03 1.84 12.14
C LYS A 215 8.14 2.72 10.90
N VAL A 216 9.07 2.42 10.03
CA VAL A 216 9.42 3.24 8.88
C VAL A 216 9.55 2.40 7.62
N VAL A 217 9.04 2.92 6.52
CA VAL A 217 9.34 2.45 5.16
C VAL A 217 10.01 3.60 4.42
N LEU A 218 11.30 3.44 4.10
CA LEU A 218 12.15 4.43 3.43
C LEU A 218 12.53 3.93 2.05
N VAL A 219 12.13 4.63 1.00
CA VAL A 219 12.26 4.16 -0.39
C VAL A 219 12.74 5.24 -1.34
N LYS A 220 13.16 4.87 -2.55
CA LYS A 220 13.40 5.85 -3.61
C LYS A 220 12.09 6.47 -4.09
N SER A 221 11.05 5.68 -4.29
CA SER A 221 9.70 6.18 -4.57
C SER A 221 8.61 5.18 -4.20
N PHE A 222 7.40 5.66 -3.94
CA PHE A 222 6.23 4.84 -3.62
C PHE A 222 5.27 4.73 -4.80
N ALA A 223 4.56 3.59 -4.87
CA ALA A 223 3.25 3.55 -5.48
C ALA A 223 2.25 4.31 -4.60
N ARG A 224 1.57 5.32 -5.15
CA ARG A 224 0.75 6.30 -4.40
C ARG A 224 -0.27 5.68 -3.46
N ILE A 225 -0.97 4.63 -3.87
CA ILE A 225 -1.99 3.98 -3.04
C ILE A 225 -1.33 3.33 -1.81
N HIS A 226 -0.20 2.67 -1.99
CA HIS A 226 0.51 2.00 -0.90
C HIS A 226 1.05 3.00 0.12
N GLU A 227 1.63 4.12 -0.33
CA GLU A 227 2.05 5.22 0.53
C GLU A 227 0.88 5.71 1.40
N THR A 228 -0.29 5.94 0.79
CA THR A 228 -1.49 6.36 1.53
C THR A 228 -1.91 5.30 2.56
N ASN A 229 -1.83 4.01 2.22
CA ASN A 229 -2.16 2.94 3.15
C ASN A 229 -1.18 2.88 4.33
N LEU A 230 0.12 3.07 4.12
CA LEU A 230 1.10 3.17 5.20
C LEU A 230 0.77 4.34 6.15
N LYS A 231 0.48 5.52 5.61
CA LYS A 231 0.08 6.70 6.38
C LYS A 231 -1.16 6.45 7.24
N LYS A 232 -2.20 5.80 6.66
CA LYS A 232 -3.43 5.44 7.38
C LYS A 232 -3.19 4.50 8.55
N GLN A 233 -2.16 3.65 8.46
CA GLN A 233 -1.78 2.73 9.54
C GLN A 233 -0.79 3.36 10.54
N GLY A 234 -0.53 4.66 10.46
CA GLY A 234 0.36 5.37 11.39
C GLY A 234 1.82 4.95 11.27
N MET A 235 2.27 4.60 10.06
CA MET A 235 3.68 4.34 9.77
C MET A 235 4.32 5.57 9.12
N LEU A 236 5.64 5.74 9.27
CA LEU A 236 6.40 6.72 8.52
C LEU A 236 6.71 6.20 7.12
N ALA A 237 6.10 6.81 6.11
CA ALA A 237 6.37 6.58 4.70
C ALA A 237 7.25 7.72 4.18
N LEU A 238 8.52 7.42 3.92
CA LEU A 238 9.56 8.40 3.60
C LEU A 238 10.24 8.07 2.27
N THR A 239 10.66 9.10 1.54
CA THR A 239 11.47 8.96 0.35
C THR A 239 12.84 9.59 0.54
N PHE A 240 13.87 9.02 -0.08
CA PHE A 240 15.20 9.61 -0.08
C PHE A 240 15.17 10.95 -0.83
N VAL A 241 15.78 11.99 -0.25
CA VAL A 241 16.04 13.27 -0.97
C VAL A 241 17.07 13.07 -2.06
N ASN A 242 18.10 12.28 -1.77
CA ASN A 242 19.10 11.83 -2.73
C ASN A 242 18.97 10.30 -2.87
N GLU A 243 18.51 9.83 -4.03
CA GLU A 243 18.29 8.40 -4.26
C GLU A 243 19.56 7.54 -4.13
N ASN A 244 20.74 8.14 -4.33
CA ASN A 244 22.02 7.45 -4.14
C ASN A 244 22.28 7.07 -2.68
N ASP A 245 21.62 7.72 -1.72
CA ASP A 245 21.74 7.38 -0.29
C ASP A 245 21.20 5.96 0.00
N TYR A 246 20.35 5.43 -0.89
CA TYR A 246 19.98 4.01 -0.85
C TYR A 246 21.20 3.09 -0.88
N ASP A 247 22.23 3.42 -1.65
CA ASP A 247 23.42 2.56 -1.80
C ASP A 247 24.34 2.61 -0.57
N LEU A 248 24.27 3.67 0.23
CA LEU A 248 25.04 3.80 1.48
C LEU A 248 24.58 2.80 2.57
N ILE A 249 23.30 2.39 2.54
CA ILE A 249 22.71 1.56 3.59
C ILE A 249 23.26 0.13 3.53
N GLN A 250 23.78 -0.35 4.66
CA GLN A 250 24.36 -1.67 4.87
C GLN A 250 23.43 -2.58 5.69
N GLU A 251 23.69 -3.90 5.66
CA GLU A 251 22.80 -4.90 6.26
C GLU A 251 22.66 -4.80 7.79
N ASP A 252 23.72 -4.35 8.46
CA ASP A 252 23.79 -4.25 9.92
C ASP A 252 23.54 -2.83 10.44
N ASP A 253 23.01 -1.94 9.61
CA ASP A 253 22.78 -0.55 9.97
C ASP A 253 21.70 -0.36 11.02
N THR A 254 21.91 0.70 11.81
CA THR A 254 20.94 1.22 12.76
C THR A 254 20.58 2.65 12.38
N PHE A 255 19.30 2.99 12.51
CA PHE A 255 18.75 4.28 12.10
C PHE A 255 18.28 5.10 13.29
N ASN A 256 18.63 6.39 13.31
CA ASN A 256 18.11 7.38 14.25
C ASN A 256 17.45 8.52 13.47
N PHE A 257 16.19 8.78 13.74
CA PHE A 257 15.41 9.87 13.16
C PHE A 257 15.42 11.02 14.17
N VAL A 258 16.29 12.01 13.95
CA VAL A 258 16.72 12.95 15.01
C VAL A 258 15.89 14.23 15.12
N ASP A 259 15.00 14.50 14.17
CA ASP A 259 14.14 15.69 14.15
C ASP A 259 12.65 15.35 13.97
N LEU A 260 12.28 14.12 14.32
CA LEU A 260 10.90 13.66 14.18
C LEU A 260 9.92 14.39 15.12
N GLU A 261 10.40 14.88 16.27
CA GLU A 261 9.60 15.66 17.21
C GLU A 261 9.02 16.95 16.58
N GLU A 262 9.65 17.43 15.52
CA GLU A 262 9.24 18.59 14.76
C GLU A 262 8.50 18.22 13.46
N PHE A 263 7.93 17.01 13.38
CA PHE A 263 7.27 16.49 12.19
C PHE A 263 6.13 17.41 11.73
N ALA A 264 6.27 18.01 10.56
CA ALA A 264 5.35 18.97 9.97
C ALA A 264 5.34 18.85 8.45
N PRO A 265 4.28 19.29 7.73
CA PRO A 265 4.26 19.31 6.27
C PRO A 265 5.51 19.99 5.68
N ASP A 266 6.00 19.44 4.57
CA ASP A 266 7.16 19.92 3.81
C ASP A 266 8.50 19.93 4.58
N LYS A 267 8.51 19.48 5.83
CA LYS A 267 9.73 19.41 6.64
C LYS A 267 10.47 18.11 6.37
N LYS A 268 11.71 18.20 5.90
CA LYS A 268 12.57 17.03 5.69
C LYS A 268 12.99 16.44 7.04
N ILE A 269 13.11 15.12 7.07
CA ILE A 269 13.54 14.35 8.25
C ILE A 269 15.04 14.01 8.09
N THR A 270 15.79 14.26 9.14
CA THR A 270 17.21 13.87 9.24
C THR A 270 17.32 12.46 9.80
N ILE A 271 18.09 11.62 9.13
CA ILE A 271 18.35 10.24 9.53
C ILE A 271 19.84 10.06 9.70
N GLU A 272 20.29 9.73 10.92
CA GLU A 272 21.63 9.20 11.14
C GLU A 272 21.61 7.70 10.89
N VAL A 273 22.40 7.25 9.95
CA VAL A 273 22.67 5.83 9.69
C VAL A 273 23.98 5.48 10.42
N VAL A 274 23.91 4.57 11.35
CA VAL A 274 25.06 4.10 12.13
C VAL A 274 25.44 2.71 11.64
N HIS A 275 26.64 2.60 11.08
CA HIS A 275 27.18 1.36 10.53
C HIS A 275 27.75 0.44 11.62
N ALA A 276 27.94 -0.83 11.28
CA ALA A 276 28.46 -1.83 12.23
C ALA A 276 29.87 -1.51 12.78
N ASP A 277 30.68 -0.77 12.03
CA ASP A 277 32.00 -0.31 12.46
C ASP A 277 31.97 0.97 13.33
N GLY A 278 30.77 1.51 13.59
CA GLY A 278 30.55 2.73 14.37
C GLY A 278 30.66 4.02 13.57
N SER A 279 30.99 3.95 12.27
CA SER A 279 30.92 5.12 11.39
C SER A 279 29.47 5.55 11.16
N LYS A 280 29.27 6.81 10.77
CA LYS A 280 27.94 7.39 10.59
C LYS A 280 27.84 8.13 9.27
N ASP A 281 26.71 7.91 8.60
CA ASP A 281 26.25 8.76 7.52
C ASP A 281 25.02 9.56 7.97
N THR A 282 24.87 10.77 7.44
CA THR A 282 23.67 11.58 7.66
C THR A 282 22.96 11.76 6.34
N ILE A 283 21.75 11.23 6.25
CA ILE A 283 20.91 11.33 5.06
C ILE A 283 19.65 12.15 5.35
N LYS A 284 19.02 12.66 4.30
CA LYS A 284 17.76 13.39 4.39
C LYS A 284 16.66 12.61 3.69
N ALA A 285 15.54 12.53 4.36
CA ALA A 285 14.31 11.99 3.79
C ALA A 285 13.25 13.09 3.67
N GLU A 286 12.39 12.94 2.68
CA GLU A 286 11.20 13.77 2.50
C GLU A 286 9.93 12.93 2.55
N HIS A 287 8.79 13.60 2.62
CA HIS A 287 7.50 12.96 2.73
C HIS A 287 6.40 13.85 2.16
N THR A 288 5.24 13.25 1.89
CA THR A 288 4.05 13.93 1.36
C THR A 288 2.90 14.00 2.39
N TYR A 289 3.22 14.01 3.69
CA TYR A 289 2.20 14.15 4.73
C TYR A 289 1.66 15.58 4.77
N ASN A 290 0.32 15.71 4.76
CA ASN A 290 -0.37 16.92 5.14
C ASN A 290 -0.74 16.89 6.64
N GLU A 291 -1.24 18.01 7.19
CA GLU A 291 -1.60 18.10 8.61
C GLU A 291 -2.57 16.99 9.08
N PRO A 292 -3.69 16.69 8.38
CA PRO A 292 -4.57 15.59 8.78
C PRO A 292 -3.88 14.22 8.82
N GLN A 293 -2.93 13.97 7.90
CA GLN A 293 -2.19 12.70 7.86
C GLN A 293 -1.15 12.60 8.97
N ILE A 294 -0.55 13.73 9.40
CA ILE A 294 0.33 13.78 10.56
C ILE A 294 -0.48 13.44 11.83
N GLU A 295 -1.72 13.90 11.92
CA GLU A 295 -2.59 13.50 13.03
C GLU A 295 -2.90 11.99 13.03
N TRP A 296 -3.01 11.34 11.85
CA TRP A 296 -3.09 9.87 11.80
C TRP A 296 -1.86 9.21 12.41
N TYR A 297 -0.69 9.69 12.07
CA TYR A 297 0.57 9.20 12.61
C TYR A 297 0.64 9.37 14.13
N LYS A 298 0.34 10.57 14.64
CA LYS A 298 0.33 10.88 16.07
C LYS A 298 -0.63 9.99 16.87
N HIS A 299 -1.78 9.66 16.31
CA HIS A 299 -2.78 8.82 16.95
C HIS A 299 -2.59 7.31 16.70
N GLY A 300 -1.53 6.92 15.95
CA GLY A 300 -1.20 5.52 15.66
C GLY A 300 -1.96 4.92 14.48
N SER A 301 -3.08 5.52 14.05
CA SER A 301 -3.79 5.21 12.81
C SER A 301 -4.90 6.24 12.53
N ALA A 302 -5.39 6.27 11.28
CA ALA A 302 -6.56 7.05 10.92
C ALA A 302 -7.82 6.61 11.69
N LEU A 303 -7.99 5.31 11.93
CA LEU A 303 -9.13 4.77 12.69
C LEU A 303 -9.10 5.20 14.15
N ASN A 304 -7.93 5.24 14.79
CA ASN A 304 -7.80 5.74 16.15
C ASN A 304 -8.22 7.21 16.26
N LEU A 305 -7.83 8.04 15.29
CA LEU A 305 -8.25 9.43 15.25
C LEU A 305 -9.77 9.58 15.10
N ILE A 306 -10.38 8.81 14.18
CA ILE A 306 -11.85 8.80 13.98
C ILE A 306 -12.57 8.36 15.27
N LYS A 307 -12.08 7.29 15.91
CA LYS A 307 -12.63 6.84 17.22
C LYS A 307 -12.62 7.96 18.24
N LYS A 308 -11.48 8.65 18.39
CA LYS A 308 -11.36 9.80 19.31
C LYS A 308 -12.31 10.95 18.97
N GLN A 309 -12.44 11.30 17.68
CA GLN A 309 -13.31 12.38 17.22
C GLN A 309 -14.80 12.08 17.46
N ASN A 310 -15.20 10.81 17.35
CA ASN A 310 -16.58 10.39 17.58
C ASN A 310 -16.91 10.12 19.06
N GLY A 311 -16.01 10.43 19.98
CA GLY A 311 -16.23 10.27 21.42
C GLY A 311 -16.38 8.81 21.87
N ALA A 312 -16.02 7.82 21.02
CA ALA A 312 -16.01 6.42 21.40
C ALA A 312 -14.76 6.13 22.25
N ALA A 313 -15.01 5.72 23.49
CA ALA A 313 -13.97 5.34 24.44
C ALA A 313 -13.24 4.03 24.02
#